data_27e5dca3745afc8cfbf4e9910cb6d397
#
_entry.id   27e5dca3745afc8cfbf4e9910cb6d397
#
_cell.length_a   1.000
_cell.length_b   1.000
_cell.length_c   1.000
_cell.angle_alpha   90.00
_cell.angle_beta   90.00
_cell.angle_gamma   90.00
#
_symmetry.space_group_name_H-M   'P 1'
#
loop_
_entity.id
_entity.type
_entity.pdbx_description
1 polymer ?
#
loop_
_entity_poly.entity_id
_entity_poly.type
_entity_poly.pdbx_seq_one_letter_code
_entity_poly.pdbx_strand_id
1 'polypeptide(L)'
;MRCYVFTLAGACLFLSLCHPVRGQSSSKISSVSTQENTRDKDPIAILEVGAATSWNLSGGAATFAPNLAAETTPIENWLELEIGVSPFYTRTSTEWDTDLLFKKPWTLSRKSEFMLGVGPEWVHLKQNERVSNSIAGEVAGDFMFWPSGKHRFGWFLEPAYDYSFASGHQQSIGMSAGLLIAIP
;
A
#
# COMPACT_ATOMS: atom_id res chain seq x y z
N MET A 1 4.66 13.10 42.04
CA MET A 1 3.33 12.88 41.47
C MET A 1 2.87 14.18 40.77
N ARG A 2 3.01 14.24 39.45
CA ARG A 2 2.45 15.35 38.65
C ARG A 2 1.87 14.71 37.39
N CYS A 3 0.54 14.64 37.33
CA CYS A 3 -0.21 14.24 36.15
C CYS A 3 -0.18 15.39 35.12
N TYR A 4 0.27 15.12 33.92
CA TYR A 4 0.03 15.99 32.77
C TYR A 4 -1.09 15.37 31.93
N VAL A 5 -2.23 16.07 31.93
CA VAL A 5 -3.35 15.76 31.03
C VAL A 5 -3.08 16.51 29.73
N PHE A 6 -2.86 15.76 28.63
CA PHE A 6 -2.86 16.33 27.29
C PHE A 6 -4.27 16.23 26.70
N THR A 7 -4.91 17.36 26.57
CA THR A 7 -6.19 17.49 25.87
C THR A 7 -5.90 17.76 24.39
N LEU A 8 -6.18 16.78 23.52
CA LEU A 8 -6.17 16.96 22.07
C LEU A 8 -7.54 17.51 21.65
N ALA A 9 -7.60 18.78 21.28
CA ALA A 9 -8.76 19.39 20.66
C ALA A 9 -8.76 19.11 19.17
N GLY A 10 -9.67 18.23 18.72
CA GLY A 10 -9.92 17.96 17.30
C GLY A 10 -10.77 19.06 16.68
N ALA A 11 -10.24 19.76 15.70
CA ALA A 11 -10.99 20.72 14.88
C ALA A 11 -11.48 20.02 13.60
N CYS A 12 -12.77 19.65 13.57
CA CYS A 12 -13.47 19.26 12.33
C CYS A 12 -13.82 20.53 11.54
N LEU A 13 -13.19 20.72 10.39
CA LEU A 13 -13.57 21.73 9.41
C LEU A 13 -14.31 21.03 8.26
N PHE A 14 -15.67 21.07 8.34
CA PHE A 14 -16.55 20.76 7.22
C PHE A 14 -16.71 22.01 6.36
N LEU A 15 -16.13 22.00 5.17
CA LEU A 15 -16.41 22.97 4.11
C LEU A 15 -17.35 22.34 3.08
N SER A 16 -18.64 22.57 3.24
CA SER A 16 -19.67 22.30 2.21
C SER A 16 -19.66 23.44 1.20
N LEU A 17 -19.17 23.20 0.00
CA LEU A 17 -19.33 24.07 -1.16
C LEU A 17 -20.33 23.44 -2.13
N CYS A 18 -21.61 23.78 -1.94
CA CYS A 18 -22.63 23.57 -2.95
C CYS A 18 -22.56 24.69 -4.00
N HIS A 19 -22.19 24.35 -5.25
CA HIS A 19 -22.37 25.24 -6.39
C HIS A 19 -23.51 24.70 -7.27
N PRO A 20 -24.51 25.51 -7.61
CA PRO A 20 -25.53 25.10 -8.57
C PRO A 20 -25.00 25.21 -10.01
N VAL A 21 -24.91 24.08 -10.70
CA VAL A 21 -24.62 24.05 -12.15
C VAL A 21 -25.86 24.38 -12.91
N ARG A 22 -25.86 25.55 -13.56
CA ARG A 22 -26.86 25.93 -14.58
C ARG A 22 -26.58 25.17 -15.87
N GLY A 23 -27.55 24.38 -16.30
CA GLY A 23 -27.54 23.74 -17.60
C GLY A 23 -27.67 24.76 -18.74
N GLN A 24 -26.79 24.69 -19.73
CA GLN A 24 -27.01 25.22 -21.05
C GLN A 24 -27.03 24.06 -22.05
N SER A 25 -28.22 23.81 -22.56
CA SER A 25 -28.47 22.97 -23.72
C SER A 25 -27.99 23.72 -24.97
N SER A 26 -27.03 23.17 -25.69
CA SER A 26 -26.73 23.56 -27.06
C SER A 26 -26.42 22.31 -27.88
N SER A 27 -27.42 21.89 -28.65
CA SER A 27 -27.29 20.82 -29.63
C SER A 27 -26.38 21.26 -30.77
N LYS A 28 -25.20 20.71 -30.88
CA LYS A 28 -24.42 20.61 -32.11
C LYS A 28 -24.18 19.15 -32.42
N ILE A 29 -24.92 18.67 -33.40
CA ILE A 29 -24.60 17.43 -34.11
C ILE A 29 -23.25 17.68 -34.81
N SER A 30 -22.20 17.10 -34.27
CA SER A 30 -20.90 17.01 -34.92
C SER A 30 -20.56 15.54 -35.08
N SER A 31 -20.30 15.19 -36.32
CA SER A 31 -19.82 13.92 -36.84
C SER A 31 -19.02 13.11 -35.81
N VAL A 32 -19.54 11.93 -35.53
CA VAL A 32 -18.84 10.88 -34.80
C VAL A 32 -17.60 10.47 -35.60
N SER A 33 -16.48 11.11 -35.34
CA SER A 33 -15.19 10.47 -35.59
C SER A 33 -15.06 9.43 -34.48
N THR A 34 -15.20 8.18 -34.83
CA THR A 34 -14.76 7.05 -33.99
C THR A 34 -13.25 7.19 -33.81
N GLN A 35 -12.82 8.02 -32.87
CA GLN A 35 -11.50 7.87 -32.31
C GLN A 35 -11.57 6.55 -31.54
N GLU A 36 -11.02 5.54 -32.17
CA GLU A 36 -10.62 4.32 -31.51
C GLU A 36 -9.66 4.72 -30.39
N ASN A 37 -10.25 4.89 -29.21
CA ASN A 37 -9.52 5.20 -28.01
C ASN A 37 -8.73 3.93 -27.71
N THR A 38 -7.49 3.84 -28.21
CA THR A 38 -6.52 2.89 -27.73
C THR A 38 -6.27 3.29 -26.26
N ARG A 39 -7.17 2.88 -25.37
CA ARG A 39 -6.84 2.75 -23.96
C ARG A 39 -5.63 1.84 -23.94
N ASP A 40 -4.48 2.38 -23.54
CA ASP A 40 -3.40 1.54 -23.08
C ASP A 40 -4.07 0.56 -22.08
N LYS A 41 -4.01 -0.72 -22.38
CA LYS A 41 -4.61 -1.74 -21.51
C LYS A 41 -3.90 -1.60 -20.17
N ASP A 42 -4.69 -1.55 -19.09
CA ASP A 42 -4.13 -1.60 -17.76
C ASP A 42 -3.24 -2.85 -17.63
N PRO A 43 -2.14 -2.75 -16.90
CA PRO A 43 -1.22 -3.89 -16.75
C PRO A 43 -1.94 -5.06 -16.10
N ILE A 44 -1.61 -6.29 -16.53
CA ILE A 44 -2.15 -7.52 -15.94
C ILE A 44 -1.70 -7.67 -14.50
N ALA A 45 -0.46 -7.24 -14.23
CA ALA A 45 0.14 -7.25 -12.89
C ALA A 45 1.20 -6.16 -12.78
N ILE A 46 1.46 -5.76 -11.55
CA ILE A 46 2.56 -4.87 -11.19
C ILE A 46 3.50 -5.66 -10.27
N LEU A 47 4.79 -5.62 -10.55
CA LEU A 47 5.82 -6.13 -9.65
C LEU A 47 6.44 -4.98 -8.88
N GLU A 48 6.60 -5.16 -7.61
CA GLU A 48 7.29 -4.27 -6.68
C GLU A 48 8.61 -4.90 -6.28
N VAL A 49 9.71 -4.16 -6.44
CA VAL A 49 11.04 -4.59 -6.05
C VAL A 49 11.71 -3.48 -5.27
N GLY A 50 11.99 -3.74 -4.00
CA GLY A 50 12.48 -2.68 -3.13
C GLY A 50 13.16 -3.17 -1.87
N ALA A 51 13.07 -2.33 -0.85
CA ALA A 51 13.53 -2.60 0.49
C ALA A 51 12.43 -2.26 1.49
N ALA A 52 12.33 -3.07 2.53
CA ALA A 52 11.45 -2.87 3.66
C ALA A 52 12.26 -2.59 4.94
N THR A 53 11.63 -1.88 5.85
CA THR A 53 12.13 -1.67 7.20
C THR A 53 10.99 -1.87 8.18
N SER A 54 11.28 -2.45 9.34
CA SER A 54 10.29 -2.66 10.40
C SER A 54 10.84 -2.21 11.75
N TRP A 55 9.98 -1.58 12.57
CA TRP A 55 10.25 -1.15 13.94
C TRP A 55 9.19 -1.71 14.88
N ASN A 56 9.62 -2.54 15.82
CA ASN A 56 8.73 -3.00 16.88
C ASN A 56 8.46 -1.87 17.89
N LEU A 57 7.18 -1.54 18.11
CA LEU A 57 6.76 -0.46 19.02
C LEU A 57 7.01 -0.75 20.50
N SER A 58 7.21 -2.02 20.87
CA SER A 58 7.58 -2.43 22.23
C SER A 58 9.06 -2.20 22.55
N GLY A 59 9.83 -1.73 21.60
CA GLY A 59 11.26 -1.46 21.68
C GLY A 59 12.06 -2.39 20.78
N GLY A 60 13.22 -1.92 20.36
CA GLY A 60 14.12 -2.65 19.46
C GLY A 60 14.78 -1.73 18.45
N ALA A 61 15.75 -2.29 17.73
CA ALA A 61 16.36 -1.63 16.59
C ALA A 61 15.49 -1.84 15.34
N ALA A 62 15.57 -0.91 14.40
CA ALA A 62 15.00 -1.11 13.07
C ALA A 62 15.67 -2.32 12.41
N THR A 63 14.88 -3.12 11.73
CA THR A 63 15.33 -4.21 10.85
C THR A 63 15.14 -3.80 9.40
N PHE A 64 15.94 -4.38 8.50
CA PHE A 64 15.90 -4.09 7.07
C PHE A 64 15.85 -5.41 6.29
N ALA A 65 15.08 -5.41 5.20
CA ALA A 65 14.93 -6.55 4.31
C ALA A 65 14.84 -6.08 2.85
N PRO A 66 15.19 -6.92 1.87
CA PRO A 66 14.65 -6.76 0.54
C PRO A 66 13.14 -6.97 0.60
N ASN A 67 12.39 -6.27 -0.27
CA ASN A 67 10.96 -6.44 -0.45
C ASN A 67 10.68 -6.86 -1.89
N LEU A 68 9.81 -7.83 -2.07
CA LEU A 68 9.30 -8.26 -3.36
C LEU A 68 7.80 -8.48 -3.23
N ALA A 69 7.01 -7.77 -4.04
CA ALA A 69 5.57 -7.96 -4.08
C ALA A 69 5.05 -8.06 -5.53
N ALA A 70 3.88 -8.62 -5.68
CA ALA A 70 3.16 -8.70 -6.94
C ALA A 70 1.70 -8.30 -6.69
N GLU A 71 1.23 -7.39 -7.51
CA GLU A 71 -0.10 -6.82 -7.42
C GLU A 71 -0.90 -7.09 -8.68
N THR A 72 -2.21 -7.28 -8.55
CA THR A 72 -3.16 -7.45 -9.66
C THR A 72 -4.48 -6.78 -9.34
N THR A 73 -5.19 -6.30 -10.36
CA THR A 73 -6.46 -5.57 -10.25
C THR A 73 -7.65 -6.45 -10.67
N PRO A 74 -8.20 -7.30 -9.78
CA PRO A 74 -9.37 -8.13 -10.12
C PRO A 74 -10.63 -7.30 -10.37
N ILE A 75 -10.78 -6.12 -9.76
CA ILE A 75 -11.92 -5.24 -9.97
C ILE A 75 -11.42 -3.81 -10.14
N GLU A 76 -11.45 -3.32 -11.39
CA GLU A 76 -10.98 -1.97 -11.75
C GLU A 76 -11.55 -0.89 -10.80
N ASN A 77 -10.68 0.00 -10.33
CA ASN A 77 -10.98 1.12 -9.43
C ASN A 77 -11.61 0.75 -8.08
N TRP A 78 -11.67 -0.52 -7.74
CA TRP A 78 -12.32 -0.97 -6.52
C TRP A 78 -11.46 -1.90 -5.65
N LEU A 79 -10.82 -2.91 -6.26
CA LEU A 79 -10.05 -3.91 -5.53
C LEU A 79 -8.77 -4.25 -6.26
N GLU A 80 -7.67 -4.13 -5.56
CA GLU A 80 -6.37 -4.67 -5.90
C GLU A 80 -5.94 -5.70 -4.87
N LEU A 81 -5.29 -6.74 -5.35
CA LEU A 81 -4.74 -7.80 -4.52
C LEU A 81 -3.24 -7.78 -4.65
N GLU A 82 -2.56 -7.72 -3.53
CA GLU A 82 -1.12 -7.82 -3.45
C GLU A 82 -0.71 -9.03 -2.63
N ILE A 83 0.37 -9.68 -3.06
CA ILE A 83 1.11 -10.65 -2.27
C ILE A 83 2.56 -10.21 -2.19
N GLY A 84 3.06 -10.03 -0.98
CA GLY A 84 4.42 -9.58 -0.69
C GLY A 84 5.24 -10.60 0.09
N VAL A 85 6.56 -10.43 0.04
CA VAL A 85 7.50 -11.17 0.87
C VAL A 85 8.71 -10.32 1.22
N SER A 86 9.04 -10.30 2.52
CA SER A 86 10.17 -9.55 3.08
C SER A 86 10.99 -10.43 4.02
N PRO A 87 12.16 -10.94 3.59
CA PRO A 87 13.05 -11.72 4.46
C PRO A 87 13.97 -10.81 5.30
N PHE A 88 13.72 -10.72 6.58
CA PHE A 88 14.55 -9.99 7.54
C PHE A 88 15.64 -10.89 8.12
N TYR A 89 16.88 -10.44 8.04
CA TYR A 89 18.04 -11.18 8.52
C TYR A 89 18.69 -10.45 9.68
N THR A 90 18.91 -11.16 10.78
CA THR A 90 19.75 -10.72 11.89
C THR A 90 20.92 -11.69 12.07
N ARG A 91 21.80 -11.43 13.03
CA ARG A 91 22.91 -12.36 13.32
C ARG A 91 22.46 -13.73 13.81
N THR A 92 21.29 -13.82 14.42
CA THR A 92 20.82 -15.01 15.15
C THR A 92 19.43 -15.47 14.69
N SER A 93 18.79 -14.74 13.81
CA SER A 93 17.44 -15.07 13.33
C SER A 93 17.26 -14.72 11.86
N THR A 94 16.36 -15.45 11.22
CA THR A 94 15.80 -15.14 9.91
C THR A 94 14.29 -15.12 10.07
N GLU A 95 13.65 -14.02 9.68
CA GLU A 95 12.22 -13.82 9.70
C GLU A 95 11.75 -13.61 8.26
N TRP A 96 10.70 -14.34 7.87
CA TRP A 96 10.06 -14.20 6.56
C TRP A 96 8.66 -13.70 6.82
N ASP A 97 8.40 -12.50 6.40
CA ASP A 97 7.08 -11.91 6.42
C ASP A 97 6.46 -12.07 5.05
N THR A 98 5.27 -12.63 5.02
CA THR A 98 4.50 -12.85 3.79
C THR A 98 3.10 -12.30 4.01
N ASP A 99 2.74 -11.29 3.27
CA ASP A 99 1.47 -10.59 3.36
C ASP A 99 0.57 -10.90 2.16
N LEU A 100 -0.72 -10.75 2.39
CA LEU A 100 -1.76 -10.72 1.35
C LEU A 100 -2.66 -9.53 1.64
N LEU A 101 -2.54 -8.47 0.85
CA LEU A 101 -3.29 -7.24 1.05
C LEU A 101 -4.44 -7.12 0.05
N PHE A 102 -5.57 -6.67 0.57
CA PHE A 102 -6.74 -6.24 -0.18
C PHE A 102 -6.73 -4.73 -0.18
N LYS A 103 -6.34 -4.13 -1.30
CA LYS A 103 -6.13 -2.69 -1.45
C LYS A 103 -7.30 -2.03 -2.17
N LYS A 104 -7.70 -0.84 -1.71
CA LYS A 104 -8.63 0.05 -2.40
C LYS A 104 -7.83 1.15 -3.09
N PRO A 105 -7.86 1.25 -4.44
CA PRO A 105 -7.15 2.30 -5.17
C PRO A 105 -7.93 3.62 -5.23
N TRP A 106 -7.18 4.72 -5.26
CA TRP A 106 -7.64 6.08 -5.56
C TRP A 106 -6.64 6.77 -6.47
N THR A 107 -7.08 7.10 -7.69
CA THR A 107 -6.28 7.86 -8.63
C THR A 107 -6.18 9.32 -8.20
N LEU A 108 -5.02 9.77 -7.76
CA LEU A 108 -4.76 11.15 -7.37
C LEU A 108 -4.46 12.04 -8.57
N SER A 109 -3.75 11.49 -9.54
CA SER A 109 -3.40 12.17 -10.80
C SER A 109 -3.04 11.14 -11.88
N ARG A 110 -2.74 11.61 -13.10
CA ARG A 110 -2.25 10.72 -14.17
C ARG A 110 -0.91 10.03 -13.87
N LYS A 111 -0.22 10.46 -12.82
CA LYS A 111 1.12 9.99 -12.47
C LYS A 111 1.23 9.50 -11.04
N SER A 112 0.16 9.58 -10.27
CA SER A 112 0.18 9.17 -8.87
C SER A 112 -1.13 8.54 -8.45
N GLU A 113 -1.01 7.45 -7.74
CA GLU A 113 -2.09 6.69 -7.14
C GLU A 113 -1.83 6.54 -5.65
N PHE A 114 -2.88 6.41 -4.90
CA PHE A 114 -2.84 6.05 -3.49
C PHE A 114 -3.75 4.86 -3.28
N MET A 115 -3.29 3.89 -2.50
CA MET A 115 -4.09 2.75 -2.10
C MET A 115 -4.05 2.60 -0.60
N LEU A 116 -5.14 2.12 -0.03
CA LEU A 116 -5.20 1.69 1.36
C LEU A 116 -5.55 0.21 1.37
N GLY A 117 -4.68 -0.58 1.96
CA GLY A 117 -4.78 -2.02 2.05
C GLY A 117 -4.98 -2.50 3.48
N VAL A 118 -5.56 -3.67 3.59
CA VAL A 118 -5.66 -4.43 4.83
C VAL A 118 -5.61 -5.91 4.51
N GLY A 119 -4.92 -6.69 5.33
CA GLY A 119 -4.83 -8.12 5.11
C GLY A 119 -4.12 -8.89 6.19
N PRO A 120 -4.07 -10.22 6.06
CA PRO A 120 -3.25 -11.07 6.91
C PRO A 120 -1.78 -11.04 6.49
N GLU A 121 -0.92 -11.09 7.47
CA GLU A 121 0.51 -11.32 7.34
C GLU A 121 0.87 -12.63 8.03
N TRP A 122 1.67 -13.44 7.37
CA TRP A 122 2.24 -14.65 7.95
C TRP A 122 3.73 -14.45 8.21
N VAL A 123 4.09 -14.52 9.49
CA VAL A 123 5.46 -14.38 9.99
C VAL A 123 6.04 -15.75 10.28
N HIS A 124 7.11 -16.11 9.58
CA HIS A 124 7.89 -17.33 9.80
C HIS A 124 9.26 -16.97 10.38
N LEU A 125 9.43 -17.15 11.67
CA LEU A 125 10.67 -16.83 12.40
C LEU A 125 11.49 -18.09 12.68
N LYS A 126 12.73 -18.10 12.22
CA LYS A 126 13.75 -19.08 12.60
C LYS A 126 14.82 -18.39 13.45
N GLN A 127 14.89 -18.74 14.73
CA GLN A 127 15.86 -18.19 15.67
C GLN A 127 16.64 -19.33 16.32
N ASN A 128 17.96 -19.36 16.12
CA ASN A 128 18.83 -20.48 16.49
C ASN A 128 18.29 -21.80 15.86
N GLU A 129 17.92 -22.78 16.61
CA GLU A 129 17.33 -24.04 16.12
C GLU A 129 15.80 -24.09 16.28
N ARG A 130 15.19 -23.00 16.76
CA ARG A 130 13.73 -22.91 16.95
C ARG A 130 13.06 -22.25 15.77
N VAL A 131 11.94 -22.83 15.38
CA VAL A 131 11.06 -22.29 14.35
C VAL A 131 9.73 -21.93 15.00
N SER A 132 9.22 -20.76 14.72
CA SER A 132 7.87 -20.33 15.10
C SER A 132 7.16 -19.70 13.93
N ASN A 133 5.85 -19.89 13.89
CA ASN A 133 4.96 -19.26 12.92
C ASN A 133 3.92 -18.47 13.70
N SER A 134 3.60 -17.29 13.20
CA SER A 134 2.53 -16.44 13.73
C SER A 134 1.76 -15.80 12.61
N ILE A 135 0.57 -15.32 12.93
CA ILE A 135 -0.26 -14.53 12.03
C ILE A 135 -0.40 -13.15 12.64
N ALA A 136 -0.26 -12.13 11.79
CA ALA A 136 -0.53 -10.74 12.10
C ALA A 136 -1.63 -10.21 11.16
N GLY A 137 -2.15 -9.03 11.48
CA GLY A 137 -2.97 -8.23 10.60
C GLY A 137 -2.18 -6.98 10.22
N GLU A 138 -2.17 -6.68 8.95
CA GLU A 138 -1.49 -5.52 8.39
C GLU A 138 -2.48 -4.50 7.87
N VAL A 139 -2.14 -3.21 8.04
CA VAL A 139 -2.79 -2.08 7.39
C VAL A 139 -1.71 -1.27 6.70
N ALA A 140 -1.76 -1.17 5.38
CA ALA A 140 -0.77 -0.47 4.57
C ALA A 140 -1.39 0.65 3.75
N GLY A 141 -0.64 1.72 3.55
CA GLY A 141 -1.00 2.83 2.68
C GLY A 141 0.04 2.99 1.59
N ASP A 142 -0.28 2.62 0.36
CA ASP A 142 0.67 2.63 -0.73
C ASP A 142 0.52 3.88 -1.60
N PHE A 143 1.65 4.52 -1.90
CA PHE A 143 1.78 5.67 -2.77
C PHE A 143 2.59 5.29 -4.01
N MET A 144 1.93 5.16 -5.14
CA MET A 144 2.55 4.86 -6.43
C MET A 144 2.78 6.12 -7.26
N PHE A 145 3.95 6.19 -7.90
CA PHE A 145 4.35 7.31 -8.75
C PHE A 145 4.87 6.81 -10.10
N TRP A 146 4.22 7.24 -11.17
CA TRP A 146 4.51 6.88 -12.54
C TRP A 146 5.09 8.08 -13.30
N PRO A 147 6.41 8.18 -13.52
CA PRO A 147 7.03 9.31 -14.21
C PRO A 147 6.48 9.54 -15.62
N SER A 148 6.13 8.45 -16.31
CA SER A 148 5.46 8.49 -17.60
C SER A 148 4.01 8.04 -17.48
N GLY A 149 3.09 8.65 -18.23
CA GLY A 149 1.69 8.23 -18.27
C GLY A 149 1.45 6.85 -18.92
N LYS A 150 2.51 6.10 -19.27
CA LYS A 150 2.41 4.73 -19.79
C LYS A 150 2.46 3.66 -18.71
N HIS A 151 2.62 4.05 -17.44
CA HIS A 151 2.64 3.17 -16.26
C HIS A 151 3.52 1.91 -16.44
N ARG A 152 4.68 2.01 -17.10
CA ARG A 152 5.58 0.87 -17.29
C ARG A 152 6.58 0.71 -16.16
N PHE A 153 7.13 1.85 -15.72
CA PHE A 153 8.08 1.92 -14.62
C PHE A 153 7.69 3.07 -13.70
N GLY A 154 7.72 2.80 -12.44
CA GLY A 154 7.40 3.75 -11.39
C GLY A 154 8.20 3.49 -10.14
N TRP A 155 7.81 4.12 -9.06
CA TRP A 155 8.32 3.88 -7.72
C TRP A 155 7.18 3.99 -6.72
N PHE A 156 7.35 3.31 -5.62
CA PHE A 156 6.36 3.25 -4.55
C PHE A 156 6.96 3.62 -3.20
N LEU A 157 6.09 4.00 -2.29
CA LEU A 157 6.35 4.21 -0.88
C LEU A 157 5.15 3.71 -0.09
N GLU A 158 5.35 2.70 0.75
CA GLU A 158 4.30 2.03 1.49
C GLU A 158 4.62 1.99 2.99
N PRO A 159 4.10 2.93 3.78
CA PRO A 159 4.01 2.78 5.23
C PRO A 159 2.97 1.73 5.61
N ALA A 160 3.33 0.88 6.60
CA ALA A 160 2.48 -0.18 7.11
C ALA A 160 2.43 -0.16 8.65
N TYR A 161 1.38 -0.74 9.19
CA TYR A 161 1.22 -1.03 10.60
C TYR A 161 0.76 -2.47 10.77
N ASP A 162 1.49 -3.23 11.61
CA ASP A 162 1.26 -4.63 11.84
C ASP A 162 0.86 -4.88 13.30
N TYR A 163 -0.09 -5.80 13.46
CA TYR A 163 -0.54 -6.27 14.76
C TYR A 163 -0.50 -7.78 14.82
N SER A 164 0.39 -8.34 15.65
CA SER A 164 0.52 -9.79 15.85
C SER A 164 -0.58 -10.35 16.74
N PHE A 165 -1.24 -11.40 16.28
CA PHE A 165 -2.24 -12.15 17.08
C PHE A 165 -1.59 -13.20 17.98
N ALA A 166 -0.28 -13.38 17.92
CA ALA A 166 0.45 -14.27 18.83
C ALA A 166 0.44 -13.76 20.28
N SER A 167 0.81 -14.63 21.21
CA SER A 167 0.97 -14.25 22.62
C SER A 167 2.01 -13.13 22.77
N GLY A 168 1.57 -11.99 23.31
CA GLY A 168 2.40 -10.78 23.44
C GLY A 168 1.91 -9.60 22.60
N HIS A 169 1.03 -9.84 21.62
CA HIS A 169 0.36 -8.79 20.82
C HIS A 169 1.35 -7.71 20.37
N GLN A 170 2.44 -8.13 19.76
CA GLN A 170 3.47 -7.21 19.26
C GLN A 170 2.89 -6.33 18.16
N GLN A 171 3.35 -5.09 18.15
CA GLN A 171 2.97 -4.10 17.17
C GLN A 171 4.23 -3.55 16.52
N SER A 172 4.18 -3.37 15.20
CA SER A 172 5.27 -2.79 14.42
C SER A 172 4.76 -1.69 13.48
N ILE A 173 5.68 -0.82 13.11
CA ILE A 173 5.50 0.10 12.02
C ILE A 173 6.54 -0.25 10.97
N GLY A 174 6.08 -0.48 9.76
CA GLY A 174 6.88 -0.77 8.60
C GLY A 174 6.92 0.39 7.61
N MET A 175 7.88 0.33 6.71
CA MET A 175 7.94 1.16 5.52
C MET A 175 8.66 0.40 4.42
N SER A 176 8.02 0.24 3.28
CA SER A 176 8.61 -0.29 2.05
C SER A 176 8.78 0.80 1.03
N ALA A 177 9.80 0.72 0.20
CA ALA A 177 10.01 1.62 -0.92
C ALA A 177 10.81 0.93 -2.02
N GLY A 178 10.51 1.24 -3.29
CA GLY A 178 11.17 0.59 -4.40
C GLY A 178 10.68 1.00 -5.76
N LEU A 179 10.87 0.10 -6.70
CA LEU A 179 10.51 0.27 -8.11
C LEU A 179 9.26 -0.54 -8.43
N LEU A 180 8.41 0.04 -9.26
CA LEU A 180 7.25 -0.58 -9.89
C LEU A 180 7.60 -1.00 -11.30
N ILE A 181 7.24 -2.22 -11.67
CA ILE A 181 7.40 -2.79 -13.02
C ILE A 181 6.05 -3.33 -13.45
N ALA A 182 5.39 -2.64 -14.36
CA ALA A 182 4.11 -3.10 -14.90
C ALA A 182 4.31 -4.19 -15.95
N ILE A 183 3.56 -5.27 -15.83
CA ILE A 183 3.51 -6.39 -16.79
C ILE A 183 2.28 -6.20 -17.66
N PRO A 184 2.46 -6.02 -19.00
CA PRO A 184 1.38 -5.77 -19.95
C PRO A 184 0.49 -6.98 -20.20
#